data_478ea4ab633460ebc07fb11b1bf99427
#
_entry.id   478ea4ab633460ebc07fb11b1bf99427
#
_cell.length_a   1.000
_cell.length_b   1.000
_cell.length_c   1.000
_cell.angle_alpha   90.00
_cell.angle_beta   90.00
_cell.angle_gamma   90.00
#
_symmetry.space_group_name_H-M   'P 1'
#
loop_
_entity.id
_entity.type
_entity.pdbx_description
1 polymer ?
#
loop_
_entity_poly.entity_id
_entity_poly.type
_entity_poly.pdbx_seq_one_letter_code
_entity_poly.pdbx_strand_id
1 'polypeptide(L)'
;MKNPLHYQLSEYDCGPTAMLDAISFLFPREAIPPEVIRNIMLYCLDCYSVEGVPGKSGTSTAAMMFLSNWLNGFGKIGQLPVTSRYLSGRNVYLGRGSEINDALHHHGAVVVRLFYDEAHYVLLTGEKDGMVYMFDPYYRDEPFLQKDILLDTTHPFAYNRIVPEAYFNRESFEIYALGPIENREAVLLFNEQTRLTADKTIEYYI
;
A
#
# COMPACT_ATOMS: atom_id res chain seq x y z
N MET A 1 0.23 12.22 17.30
CA MET A 1 -0.65 11.01 17.53
C MET A 1 -0.84 10.30 16.19
N LYS A 2 -0.83 8.95 16.13
CA LYS A 2 -1.19 8.22 14.91
C LYS A 2 -2.70 8.01 14.81
N ASN A 3 -3.25 8.03 13.59
CA ASN A 3 -4.62 7.61 13.31
C ASN A 3 -4.67 6.09 13.13
N PRO A 4 -5.77 5.42 13.53
CA PRO A 4 -6.05 4.08 13.04
C PRO A 4 -6.16 4.07 11.52
N LEU A 5 -5.81 2.95 10.90
CA LEU A 5 -6.03 2.72 9.48
C LEU A 5 -7.53 2.52 9.22
N HIS A 6 -7.98 2.84 8.02
CA HIS A 6 -9.40 2.97 7.70
C HIS A 6 -9.86 1.86 6.75
N TYR A 7 -11.10 1.46 6.90
CA TYR A 7 -11.77 0.62 5.91
C TYR A 7 -12.37 1.49 4.80
N GLN A 8 -12.41 0.95 3.59
CA GLN A 8 -13.05 1.61 2.44
C GLN A 8 -14.55 1.85 2.70
N LEU A 9 -15.08 2.90 2.10
CA LEU A 9 -16.47 3.31 2.26
C LEU A 9 -17.40 2.75 1.18
N SER A 10 -16.83 2.31 0.07
CA SER A 10 -17.55 1.75 -1.08
C SER A 10 -16.76 0.61 -1.70
N GLU A 11 -17.32 -0.08 -2.71
CA GLU A 11 -16.64 -1.15 -3.45
C GLU A 11 -15.51 -0.62 -4.38
N TYR A 12 -15.33 0.70 -4.50
CA TYR A 12 -14.46 1.32 -5.52
C TYR A 12 -13.29 2.10 -4.94
N ASP A 13 -13.27 2.41 -3.65
CA ASP A 13 -12.29 3.31 -3.05
C ASP A 13 -11.14 2.62 -2.30
N CYS A 14 -10.85 1.34 -2.63
CA CYS A 14 -9.71 0.63 -2.06
C CYS A 14 -8.37 1.35 -2.34
N GLY A 15 -8.17 1.87 -3.55
CA GLY A 15 -6.96 2.60 -3.94
C GLY A 15 -6.70 3.86 -3.11
N PRO A 16 -7.60 4.86 -3.10
CA PRO A 16 -7.42 6.05 -2.28
C PRO A 16 -7.35 5.72 -0.78
N THR A 17 -8.12 4.73 -0.29
CA THR A 17 -8.06 4.32 1.11
C THR A 17 -6.69 3.73 1.46
N ALA A 18 -6.16 2.80 0.66
CA ALA A 18 -4.83 2.22 0.87
C ALA A 18 -3.71 3.30 0.82
N MET A 19 -3.83 4.30 -0.05
CA MET A 19 -2.88 5.41 -0.12
C MET A 19 -2.99 6.35 1.10
N LEU A 20 -4.19 6.66 1.59
CA LEU A 20 -4.40 7.43 2.83
C LEU A 20 -3.88 6.67 4.05
N ASP A 21 -4.08 5.36 4.07
CA ASP A 21 -3.58 4.48 5.13
C ASP A 21 -2.05 4.42 5.14
N ALA A 22 -1.41 4.39 3.96
CA ALA A 22 0.05 4.45 3.87
C ALA A 22 0.60 5.77 4.47
N ILE A 23 -0.03 6.89 4.17
CA ILE A 23 0.33 8.20 4.74
C ILE A 23 0.08 8.20 6.26
N SER A 24 -1.06 7.66 6.73
CA SER A 24 -1.39 7.58 8.17
C SER A 24 -0.47 6.64 8.93
N PHE A 25 0.01 5.57 8.28
CA PHE A 25 1.00 4.65 8.84
C PHE A 25 2.37 5.31 9.01
N LEU A 26 2.81 6.09 8.02
CA LEU A 26 4.14 6.72 7.98
C LEU A 26 4.23 7.99 8.84
N PHE A 27 3.15 8.76 8.95
CA PHE A 27 3.17 10.09 9.55
C PHE A 27 2.18 10.23 10.71
N PRO A 28 2.51 11.02 11.75
CA PRO A 28 1.53 11.41 12.75
C PRO A 28 0.50 12.36 12.14
N ARG A 29 -0.74 12.31 12.62
CA ARG A 29 -1.87 13.10 12.13
C ARG A 29 -1.57 14.59 11.99
N GLU A 30 -0.84 15.14 12.95
CA GLU A 30 -0.52 16.56 13.01
C GLU A 30 0.46 17.01 11.91
N ALA A 31 1.18 16.07 11.31
CA ALA A 31 2.13 16.34 10.25
C ALA A 31 1.53 16.26 8.84
N ILE A 32 0.32 15.67 8.70
CA ILE A 32 -0.28 15.43 7.38
C ILE A 32 -1.00 16.69 6.89
N PRO A 33 -0.53 17.33 5.81
CA PRO A 33 -1.20 18.51 5.25
C PRO A 33 -2.54 18.13 4.60
N PRO A 34 -3.57 19.01 4.68
CA PRO A 34 -4.87 18.78 4.05
C PRO A 34 -4.80 18.52 2.55
N GLU A 35 -3.82 19.11 1.87
CA GLU A 35 -3.59 18.94 0.43
C GLU A 35 -3.28 17.49 0.06
N VAL A 36 -2.59 16.75 0.92
CA VAL A 36 -2.26 15.33 0.69
C VAL A 36 -3.55 14.52 0.68
N ILE A 37 -4.41 14.70 1.68
CA ILE A 37 -5.70 14.00 1.78
C ILE A 37 -6.58 14.33 0.56
N ARG A 38 -6.72 15.64 0.27
CA ARG A 38 -7.55 16.10 -0.85
C ARG A 38 -7.08 15.53 -2.19
N ASN A 39 -5.78 15.56 -2.44
CA ASN A 39 -5.24 15.13 -3.73
C ASN A 39 -5.26 13.61 -3.90
N ILE A 40 -5.05 12.84 -2.82
CA ILE A 40 -5.25 11.39 -2.86
C ILE A 40 -6.68 11.07 -3.28
N MET A 41 -7.69 11.65 -2.64
CA MET A 41 -9.08 11.39 -3.00
C MET A 41 -9.43 11.88 -4.40
N LEU A 42 -8.95 13.05 -4.80
CA LEU A 42 -9.28 13.67 -6.08
C LEU A 42 -8.68 12.93 -7.28
N TYR A 43 -7.46 12.44 -7.16
CA TYR A 43 -6.71 11.88 -8.30
C TYR A 43 -6.62 10.35 -8.28
N CYS A 44 -6.92 9.70 -7.17
CA CYS A 44 -6.82 8.25 -7.04
C CYS A 44 -8.15 7.53 -7.25
N LEU A 45 -9.28 8.23 -7.18
CA LEU A 45 -10.59 7.67 -7.42
C LEU A 45 -11.12 8.12 -8.79
N ASP A 46 -11.14 7.20 -9.74
CA ASP A 46 -11.65 7.47 -11.09
C ASP A 46 -13.18 7.59 -11.07
N CYS A 47 -13.68 8.66 -11.66
CA CYS A 47 -15.13 8.93 -11.69
C CYS A 47 -15.87 8.19 -12.80
N TYR A 48 -15.16 7.61 -13.77
CA TYR A 48 -15.74 6.90 -14.92
C TYR A 48 -14.96 5.63 -15.21
N SER A 49 -15.68 4.54 -15.55
CA SER A 49 -15.08 3.35 -16.12
C SER A 49 -14.55 3.59 -17.53
N VAL A 50 -13.82 2.63 -18.07
CA VAL A 50 -13.37 2.67 -19.48
C VAL A 50 -14.53 2.71 -20.47
N GLU A 51 -15.71 2.24 -20.09
CA GLU A 51 -16.96 2.32 -20.85
C GLU A 51 -17.71 3.63 -20.61
N GLY A 52 -17.18 4.55 -19.81
CA GLY A 52 -17.80 5.83 -19.49
C GLY A 52 -18.94 5.75 -18.46
N VAL A 53 -19.02 4.67 -17.68
CA VAL A 53 -20.04 4.53 -16.63
C VAL A 53 -19.60 5.30 -15.38
N PRO A 54 -20.39 6.28 -14.90
CA PRO A 54 -20.05 7.09 -13.75
C PRO A 54 -19.97 6.28 -12.45
N GLY A 55 -18.99 6.59 -11.60
CA GLY A 55 -18.91 6.12 -10.22
C GLY A 55 -18.62 4.62 -10.04
N LYS A 56 -18.18 3.91 -11.08
CA LYS A 56 -17.95 2.45 -11.03
C LYS A 56 -16.58 2.06 -11.58
N SER A 57 -15.56 2.82 -11.29
CA SER A 57 -14.25 2.61 -11.90
C SER A 57 -13.14 2.20 -10.91
N GLY A 58 -13.16 2.67 -9.69
CA GLY A 58 -12.06 2.45 -8.76
C GLY A 58 -10.82 3.28 -9.12
N THR A 59 -9.65 2.67 -9.09
CA THR A 59 -8.36 3.35 -9.30
C THR A 59 -7.62 2.77 -10.48
N SER A 60 -7.25 3.62 -11.44
CA SER A 60 -6.42 3.20 -12.58
C SER A 60 -4.92 3.21 -12.26
N THR A 61 -4.17 2.43 -13.02
CA THR A 61 -2.70 2.44 -13.03
C THR A 61 -2.14 3.85 -13.26
N ALA A 62 -2.75 4.63 -14.16
CA ALA A 62 -2.35 6.00 -14.44
C ALA A 62 -2.53 6.91 -13.22
N ALA A 63 -3.62 6.75 -12.48
CA ALA A 63 -3.90 7.49 -11.25
C ALA A 63 -2.85 7.19 -10.17
N MET A 64 -2.51 5.92 -9.95
CA MET A 64 -1.47 5.53 -8.99
C MET A 64 -0.09 6.05 -9.36
N MET A 65 0.29 5.93 -10.62
CA MET A 65 1.57 6.46 -11.11
C MET A 65 1.65 7.99 -10.95
N PHE A 66 0.57 8.70 -11.32
CA PHE A 66 0.49 10.15 -11.16
C PHE A 66 0.62 10.55 -9.69
N LEU A 67 -0.14 9.90 -8.80
CA LEU A 67 -0.14 10.23 -7.37
C LEU A 67 1.22 9.94 -6.71
N SER A 68 1.87 8.83 -7.09
CA SER A 68 3.25 8.55 -6.63
C SER A 68 4.21 9.66 -7.03
N ASN A 69 4.17 10.11 -8.29
CA ASN A 69 5.01 11.20 -8.77
C ASN A 69 4.68 12.53 -8.08
N TRP A 70 3.39 12.81 -7.87
CA TRP A 70 2.95 14.02 -7.17
C TRP A 70 3.44 14.05 -5.72
N LEU A 71 3.29 12.94 -4.97
CA LEU A 71 3.78 12.82 -3.59
C LEU A 71 5.30 13.03 -3.51
N ASN A 72 6.04 12.44 -4.44
CA ASN A 72 7.49 12.63 -4.51
C ASN A 72 7.88 14.09 -4.79
N GLY A 73 7.14 14.77 -5.68
CA GLY A 73 7.29 16.22 -5.93
C GLY A 73 6.94 17.05 -4.70
N PHE A 74 5.83 16.71 -4.03
CA PHE A 74 5.37 17.38 -2.82
C PHE A 74 6.40 17.27 -1.68
N GLY A 75 7.01 16.09 -1.51
CA GLY A 75 8.06 15.88 -0.52
C GLY A 75 9.29 16.75 -0.77
N LYS A 76 9.67 16.97 -2.04
CA LYS A 76 10.82 17.82 -2.41
C LYS A 76 10.65 19.28 -2.04
N ILE A 77 9.43 19.80 -1.98
CA ILE A 77 9.18 21.19 -1.53
C ILE A 77 9.13 21.33 -0.01
N GLY A 78 9.33 20.23 0.74
CA GLY A 78 9.58 20.24 2.17
C GLY A 78 8.37 20.38 3.08
N GLN A 79 7.15 20.28 2.57
CA GLN A 79 5.93 20.38 3.39
C GLN A 79 5.59 19.08 4.13
N LEU A 80 6.03 17.94 3.62
CA LEU A 80 5.96 16.63 4.26
C LEU A 80 7.17 15.83 3.78
N PRO A 81 7.98 15.23 4.65
CA PRO A 81 9.19 14.50 4.25
C PRO A 81 8.85 13.13 3.66
N VAL A 82 7.97 13.10 2.66
CA VAL A 82 7.53 11.90 1.95
C VAL A 82 8.35 11.72 0.67
N THR A 83 8.78 10.48 0.42
CA THR A 83 9.24 10.06 -0.91
C THR A 83 8.40 8.89 -1.37
N SER A 84 8.24 8.78 -2.67
CA SER A 84 7.43 7.77 -3.30
C SER A 84 8.09 7.24 -4.57
N ARG A 85 7.94 5.95 -4.83
CA ARG A 85 8.41 5.28 -6.03
C ARG A 85 7.36 4.32 -6.56
N TYR A 86 6.98 4.50 -7.81
CA TYR A 86 6.07 3.59 -8.51
C TYR A 86 6.85 2.44 -9.14
N LEU A 87 6.35 1.23 -8.97
CA LEU A 87 6.85 0.00 -9.60
C LEU A 87 5.75 -0.62 -10.46
N SER A 88 6.15 -1.29 -11.55
CA SER A 88 5.22 -2.04 -12.40
C SER A 88 5.88 -3.28 -13.00
N GLY A 89 5.04 -4.21 -13.45
CA GLY A 89 5.47 -5.39 -14.17
C GLY A 89 6.39 -6.30 -13.34
N ARG A 90 7.51 -6.71 -13.92
CA ARG A 90 8.48 -7.64 -13.33
C ARG A 90 9.17 -7.14 -12.07
N ASN A 91 9.12 -5.83 -11.80
CA ASN A 91 9.69 -5.25 -10.59
C ASN A 91 8.79 -5.41 -9.38
N VAL A 92 7.54 -5.87 -9.58
CA VAL A 92 6.56 -6.09 -8.51
C VAL A 92 6.50 -7.57 -8.17
N TYR A 93 7.23 -7.93 -7.14
CA TYR A 93 7.28 -9.27 -6.57
C TYR A 93 7.74 -9.19 -5.11
N LEU A 94 7.47 -10.23 -4.33
CA LEU A 94 8.00 -10.40 -2.98
C LEU A 94 9.07 -11.49 -2.97
N GLY A 95 10.05 -11.35 -2.07
CA GLY A 95 11.12 -12.31 -1.87
C GLY A 95 12.50 -11.68 -1.97
N ARG A 96 13.53 -12.52 -2.06
CA ARG A 96 14.91 -12.09 -2.04
C ARG A 96 15.24 -11.13 -3.19
N GLY A 97 15.75 -9.95 -2.83
CA GLY A 97 16.13 -8.91 -3.80
C GLY A 97 14.95 -8.07 -4.31
N SER A 98 13.75 -8.25 -3.76
CA SER A 98 12.57 -7.44 -4.05
C SER A 98 12.71 -6.04 -3.46
N GLU A 99 12.37 -5.02 -4.26
CA GLU A 99 12.28 -3.64 -3.77
C GLU A 99 11.13 -3.46 -2.77
N ILE A 100 10.10 -4.32 -2.82
CA ILE A 100 8.99 -4.33 -1.87
C ILE A 100 9.50 -4.76 -0.49
N ASN A 101 10.19 -5.91 -0.39
CA ASN A 101 10.75 -6.38 0.88
C ASN A 101 11.79 -5.39 1.42
N ASP A 102 12.63 -4.84 0.54
CA ASP A 102 13.60 -3.81 0.92
C ASP A 102 12.90 -2.58 1.52
N ALA A 103 11.83 -2.10 0.90
CA ALA A 103 11.05 -0.98 1.43
C ALA A 103 10.46 -1.27 2.82
N LEU A 104 9.89 -2.46 3.01
CA LEU A 104 9.30 -2.86 4.30
C LEU A 104 10.37 -2.96 5.40
N HIS A 105 11.55 -3.50 5.08
CA HIS A 105 12.67 -3.59 6.02
C HIS A 105 13.26 -2.22 6.37
N HIS A 106 13.12 -1.23 5.50
CA HIS A 106 13.58 0.15 5.73
C HIS A 106 12.50 1.09 6.29
N HIS A 107 11.49 0.54 6.96
CA HIS A 107 10.36 1.28 7.55
C HIS A 107 9.51 2.03 6.52
N GLY A 108 9.46 1.56 5.30
CA GLY A 108 8.54 2.02 4.27
C GLY A 108 7.15 1.40 4.43
N ALA A 109 6.24 1.90 3.62
CA ALA A 109 4.90 1.37 3.40
C ALA A 109 4.72 1.08 1.91
N VAL A 110 4.02 0.02 1.55
CA VAL A 110 3.83 -0.35 0.15
C VAL A 110 2.35 -0.54 -0.15
N VAL A 111 1.82 0.30 -1.02
CA VAL A 111 0.49 0.08 -1.59
C VAL A 111 0.65 -0.79 -2.83
N VAL A 112 -0.02 -1.94 -2.85
CA VAL A 112 0.13 -2.92 -3.92
C VAL A 112 -1.24 -3.32 -4.47
N ARG A 113 -1.30 -3.49 -5.79
CA ARG A 113 -2.46 -4.08 -6.46
C ARG A 113 -2.32 -5.59 -6.47
N LEU A 114 -3.35 -6.26 -6.02
CA LEU A 114 -3.48 -7.71 -6.00
C LEU A 114 -4.91 -8.11 -6.31
N PHE A 115 -5.24 -9.39 -6.17
CA PHE A 115 -6.59 -9.90 -6.41
C PHE A 115 -7.28 -10.32 -5.13
N TYR A 116 -8.54 -9.93 -5.02
CA TYR A 116 -9.50 -10.36 -4.03
C TYR A 116 -10.87 -10.43 -4.75
N ASP A 117 -11.11 -11.53 -5.43
CA ASP A 117 -12.16 -11.71 -6.44
C ASP A 117 -12.00 -10.79 -7.65
N GLU A 118 -11.67 -9.52 -7.44
CA GLU A 118 -11.34 -8.51 -8.43
C GLU A 118 -9.99 -7.85 -8.11
N ALA A 119 -9.56 -6.93 -8.96
CA ALA A 119 -8.37 -6.13 -8.71
C ALA A 119 -8.58 -5.22 -7.49
N HIS A 120 -7.68 -5.30 -6.52
CA HIS A 120 -7.82 -4.68 -5.23
C HIS A 120 -6.49 -4.10 -4.73
N TYR A 121 -6.54 -2.93 -4.09
CA TYR A 121 -5.37 -2.31 -3.48
C TYR A 121 -5.37 -2.52 -1.97
N VAL A 122 -4.21 -2.92 -1.46
CA VAL A 122 -3.95 -3.07 -0.03
C VAL A 122 -2.66 -2.37 0.38
N LEU A 123 -2.49 -2.16 1.67
CA LEU A 123 -1.28 -1.61 2.26
C LEU A 123 -0.45 -2.73 2.91
N LEU A 124 0.79 -2.94 2.46
CA LEU A 124 1.77 -3.77 3.17
C LEU A 124 2.53 -2.88 4.16
N THR A 125 2.66 -3.34 5.39
CA THR A 125 3.27 -2.59 6.50
C THR A 125 4.48 -3.25 7.11
N GLY A 126 4.75 -4.51 6.77
CA GLY A 126 5.90 -5.25 7.26
C GLY A 126 6.00 -6.65 6.67
N GLU A 127 7.16 -7.26 6.83
CA GLU A 127 7.43 -8.65 6.51
C GLU A 127 8.33 -9.24 7.60
N LYS A 128 8.02 -10.46 8.02
CA LYS A 128 8.86 -11.20 8.96
C LYS A 128 8.65 -12.70 8.76
N ASP A 129 9.75 -13.46 8.68
CA ASP A 129 9.75 -14.92 8.62
C ASP A 129 8.87 -15.51 7.50
N GLY A 130 8.83 -14.83 6.33
CA GLY A 130 8.02 -15.23 5.18
C GLY A 130 6.51 -14.93 5.33
N MET A 131 6.14 -14.14 6.34
CA MET A 131 4.79 -13.66 6.56
C MET A 131 4.72 -12.16 6.29
N VAL A 132 3.75 -11.73 5.50
CA VAL A 132 3.50 -10.33 5.16
C VAL A 132 2.37 -9.80 6.05
N TYR A 133 2.66 -8.70 6.72
CA TYR A 133 1.69 -7.94 7.50
C TYR A 133 1.07 -6.88 6.59
N MET A 134 -0.24 -6.93 6.44
CA MET A 134 -0.93 -5.98 5.56
C MET A 134 -2.23 -5.47 6.17
N PHE A 135 -2.59 -4.26 5.79
CA PHE A 135 -3.91 -3.71 6.05
C PHE A 135 -4.72 -3.75 4.75
N ASP A 136 -5.75 -4.58 4.76
CA ASP A 136 -6.72 -4.67 3.70
C ASP A 136 -7.88 -3.71 4.03
N PRO A 137 -8.14 -2.69 3.20
CA PRO A 137 -9.24 -1.76 3.45
C PRO A 137 -10.63 -2.39 3.30
N TYR A 138 -10.74 -3.57 2.69
CA TYR A 138 -12.00 -4.31 2.65
C TYR A 138 -12.29 -4.94 4.02
N TYR A 139 -13.37 -4.49 4.68
CA TYR A 139 -13.75 -5.01 5.99
C TYR A 139 -14.18 -6.48 5.89
N ARG A 140 -13.65 -7.29 6.78
CA ARG A 140 -14.03 -8.70 6.94
C ARG A 140 -13.98 -9.07 8.42
N ASP A 141 -14.98 -9.78 8.89
CA ASP A 141 -15.07 -10.34 10.25
C ASP A 141 -15.08 -11.88 10.25
N GLU A 142 -15.26 -12.51 9.09
CA GLU A 142 -15.22 -13.97 8.97
C GLU A 142 -13.82 -14.48 8.61
N PRO A 143 -13.38 -15.60 9.21
CA PRO A 143 -12.12 -16.24 8.84
C PRO A 143 -12.04 -16.61 7.35
N PHE A 144 -10.83 -16.66 6.81
CA PHE A 144 -10.58 -17.13 5.46
C PHE A 144 -10.76 -18.65 5.36
N LEU A 145 -11.12 -19.15 4.18
CA LEU A 145 -11.11 -20.58 3.87
C LEU A 145 -9.67 -21.14 3.94
N GLN A 146 -8.70 -20.33 3.55
CA GLN A 146 -7.27 -20.60 3.67
C GLN A 146 -6.85 -20.42 5.14
N LYS A 147 -6.52 -21.53 5.81
CA LYS A 147 -6.21 -21.54 7.24
C LYS A 147 -4.91 -20.82 7.63
N ASP A 148 -4.05 -20.57 6.66
CA ASP A 148 -2.76 -19.90 6.80
C ASP A 148 -2.84 -18.39 6.55
N ILE A 149 -3.99 -17.88 6.10
CA ILE A 149 -4.29 -16.43 6.06
C ILE A 149 -4.98 -16.05 7.37
N LEU A 150 -4.31 -15.24 8.17
CA LEU A 150 -4.82 -14.85 9.48
C LEU A 150 -5.52 -13.50 9.40
N LEU A 151 -6.73 -13.46 9.97
CA LEU A 151 -7.48 -12.23 10.22
C LEU A 151 -7.17 -11.77 11.65
N ASP A 152 -6.59 -10.59 11.81
CA ASP A 152 -6.25 -10.01 13.10
C ASP A 152 -6.55 -8.51 13.14
N THR A 153 -7.70 -8.17 13.68
CA THR A 153 -8.18 -6.78 13.78
C THR A 153 -7.72 -6.05 15.05
N THR A 154 -6.83 -6.66 15.83
CA THR A 154 -6.36 -6.06 17.10
C THR A 154 -5.23 -5.05 16.92
N HIS A 155 -4.74 -4.87 15.68
CA HIS A 155 -3.64 -3.98 15.34
C HIS A 155 -4.08 -2.82 14.40
N PRO A 156 -5.02 -1.96 14.83
CA PRO A 156 -5.66 -0.97 13.94
C PRO A 156 -4.71 0.11 13.39
N PHE A 157 -3.48 0.17 13.87
CA PHE A 157 -2.47 1.15 13.43
C PHE A 157 -1.42 0.55 12.48
N ALA A 158 -1.54 -0.74 12.15
CA ALA A 158 -0.50 -1.42 11.39
C ALA A 158 -1.06 -2.41 10.36
N TYR A 159 -1.87 -3.38 10.77
CA TYR A 159 -2.34 -4.45 9.88
C TYR A 159 -3.66 -5.04 10.39
N ASN A 160 -4.36 -5.72 9.50
CA ASN A 160 -5.54 -6.53 9.83
C ASN A 160 -5.49 -7.93 9.19
N ARG A 161 -4.42 -8.24 8.46
CA ARG A 161 -4.14 -9.54 7.84
C ARG A 161 -2.67 -9.91 8.02
N ILE A 162 -2.43 -11.22 8.18
CA ILE A 162 -1.09 -11.80 8.08
C ILE A 162 -1.17 -12.91 7.04
N VAL A 163 -0.40 -12.77 5.95
CA VAL A 163 -0.50 -13.60 4.75
C VAL A 163 0.87 -14.18 4.40
N PRO A 164 1.00 -15.50 4.14
CA PRO A 164 2.26 -16.05 3.67
C PRO A 164 2.73 -15.41 2.36
N GLU A 165 4.01 -15.07 2.25
CA GLU A 165 4.59 -14.46 1.06
C GLU A 165 4.33 -15.26 -0.22
N ALA A 166 4.22 -16.59 -0.10
CA ALA A 166 3.96 -17.49 -1.21
C ALA A 166 2.63 -17.23 -1.97
N TYR A 167 1.68 -16.50 -1.37
CA TYR A 167 0.44 -16.12 -2.05
C TYR A 167 0.68 -15.04 -3.10
N PHE A 168 1.57 -14.09 -2.82
CA PHE A 168 1.69 -12.87 -3.62
C PHE A 168 2.22 -13.12 -5.04
N ASN A 169 3.26 -13.90 -5.22
CA ASN A 169 3.93 -14.04 -6.54
C ASN A 169 3.17 -14.87 -7.57
N ARG A 170 2.01 -15.42 -7.22
CA ARG A 170 1.18 -16.20 -8.14
C ARG A 170 0.70 -15.34 -9.30
N GLU A 171 0.67 -15.91 -10.50
CA GLU A 171 0.15 -15.25 -11.71
C GLU A 171 -1.35 -15.51 -11.92
N SER A 172 -1.97 -16.34 -11.08
CA SER A 172 -3.41 -16.59 -11.05
C SER A 172 -4.19 -15.43 -10.44
N PHE A 173 -5.51 -15.42 -10.64
CA PHE A 173 -6.44 -14.47 -10.03
C PHE A 173 -6.97 -14.99 -8.69
N GLU A 174 -6.10 -15.66 -7.92
CA GLU A 174 -6.43 -16.14 -6.59
C GLU A 174 -6.28 -15.06 -5.53
N ILE A 175 -6.86 -15.31 -4.37
CA ILE A 175 -6.81 -14.39 -3.23
C ILE A 175 -5.36 -13.96 -2.91
N TYR A 176 -5.15 -12.66 -2.83
CA TYR A 176 -3.88 -11.99 -2.53
C TYR A 176 -2.74 -12.27 -3.51
N ALA A 177 -3.03 -12.87 -4.66
CA ALA A 177 -2.08 -13.01 -5.75
C ALA A 177 -1.85 -11.66 -6.46
N LEU A 178 -0.62 -11.39 -6.86
CA LEU A 178 -0.27 -10.22 -7.70
C LEU A 178 -0.80 -10.36 -9.14
N GLY A 179 -1.16 -11.59 -9.54
CA GLY A 179 -1.66 -11.88 -10.88
C GLY A 179 -0.61 -11.80 -11.98
N PRO A 180 -1.05 -11.73 -13.25
CA PRO A 180 -0.18 -11.63 -14.40
C PRO A 180 0.80 -10.46 -14.30
N ILE A 181 2.04 -10.67 -14.77
CA ILE A 181 3.14 -9.72 -14.60
C ILE A 181 2.80 -8.34 -15.19
N GLU A 182 2.14 -8.28 -16.33
CA GLU A 182 1.74 -7.03 -16.99
C GLU A 182 0.74 -6.19 -16.21
N ASN A 183 0.01 -6.80 -15.28
CA ASN A 183 -0.99 -6.14 -14.45
C ASN A 183 -0.47 -5.72 -13.08
N ARG A 184 0.77 -6.09 -12.74
CA ARG A 184 1.35 -5.82 -11.42
C ARG A 184 1.77 -4.38 -11.28
N GLU A 185 1.42 -3.79 -10.15
CA GLU A 185 1.87 -2.45 -9.77
C GLU A 185 1.94 -2.29 -8.26
N ALA A 186 2.85 -1.42 -7.83
CA ALA A 186 3.01 -1.05 -6.44
C ALA A 186 3.53 0.38 -6.29
N VAL A 187 3.21 1.01 -5.18
CA VAL A 187 3.74 2.31 -4.78
C VAL A 187 4.49 2.14 -3.47
N LEU A 188 5.79 2.33 -3.49
CA LEU A 188 6.64 2.38 -2.30
C LEU A 188 6.58 3.80 -1.73
N LEU A 189 6.35 3.93 -0.42
CA LEU A 189 6.31 5.21 0.26
C LEU A 189 7.24 5.19 1.47
N PHE A 190 7.91 6.31 1.74
CA PHE A 190 8.78 6.45 2.89
C PHE A 190 8.55 7.80 3.58
N ASN A 191 8.73 7.79 4.88
CA ASN A 191 8.99 8.99 5.65
C ASN A 191 10.52 9.12 5.79
N GLU A 192 11.12 10.11 5.13
CA GLU A 192 12.59 10.27 5.10
C GLU A 192 13.19 10.56 6.49
N GLN A 193 12.38 10.99 7.46
CA GLN A 193 12.85 11.19 8.84
C GLN A 193 13.01 9.86 9.60
N THR A 194 12.18 8.85 9.29
CA THR A 194 12.16 7.56 9.97
C THR A 194 12.66 6.40 9.12
N ARG A 195 12.89 6.63 7.82
CA ARG A 195 13.45 5.64 6.92
C ARG A 195 14.82 5.18 7.42
N LEU A 196 15.00 3.87 7.53
CA LEU A 196 16.31 3.30 7.81
C LEU A 196 17.20 3.45 6.57
N THR A 197 18.39 4.03 6.77
CA THR A 197 19.43 4.15 5.74
C THR A 197 20.69 3.47 6.27
N ALA A 198 21.63 3.14 5.38
CA ALA A 198 22.90 2.53 5.79
C ALA A 198 23.62 3.34 6.89
N ASP A 199 23.58 4.66 6.78
CA ASP A 199 24.20 5.56 7.77
C ASP A 199 23.48 5.55 9.12
N LYS A 200 22.15 5.41 9.13
CA LYS A 200 21.35 5.33 10.38
C LYS A 200 21.44 3.95 11.05
N THR A 201 21.71 2.88 10.30
CA THR A 201 21.85 1.52 10.86
C THR A 201 23.20 1.30 11.54
N ILE A 202 24.23 2.06 11.20
CA ILE A 202 25.56 1.96 11.82
C ILE A 202 25.57 2.51 13.26
N GLU A 203 24.71 3.50 13.57
CA GLU A 203 24.63 4.09 14.92
C GLU A 203 24.08 3.14 16.00
N TYR A 204 23.46 2.02 15.63
CA TYR A 204 22.94 1.04 16.58
C TYR A 204 23.93 -0.07 16.98
N TYR A 205 25.14 -0.07 16.45
CA TYR A 205 26.19 -1.09 16.72
C TYR A 205 27.44 -0.55 17.45
N ILE A 206 27.36 0.67 17.97
CA ILE A 206 28.35 1.27 18.86
C ILE A 206 27.69 1.47 20.24
#